data_87f059bb7f89fdb7f296b5f7b09199c3
#
_entry.id   87f059bb7f89fdb7f296b5f7b09199c3
#
_cell.length_a   1.000
_cell.length_b   1.000
_cell.length_c   1.000
_cell.angle_alpha   90.00
_cell.angle_beta   90.00
_cell.angle_gamma   90.00
#
_symmetry.space_group_name_H-M   'P 1'
#
loop_
_entity.id
_entity.type
_entity.pdbx_description
1 polymer ?
#
loop_
_entity_poly.entity_id
_entity_poly.type
_entity_poly.pdbx_seq_one_letter_code
_entity_poly.pdbx_strand_id
1 'polypeptide(L)'
;MSQDTTRAPQWPGYAEVHRVTTLLRRESVGGMLLVVAAIAAVVWANSPASEAYFALRDLRFGYAPWHLELSVGSWAADGLLAVFFFLVGLELKREIVVGSLRRLGTAIVPVTAAFAGVAVPALLYVAIVHAQPSLLAGWAIPTATDIAFAVAVLALVGSHLPGPLRIFLLTLAVVDDLIAIAIIAVFYTSDIALVPLAIFAVLVVVYGVIAHRGRAWFARTPWGAWVVLLPIGFAAWAFLHASGVHATIAGVALAFTIPVAASRRRPEARGMDLAEQFEHRFRPLSAGIAVPLFAFFAAGVSVGGGEGLLRAVTDPVTLGVVAGLVLGKPLGILLGVRLLTLVTKVRLDPALKWIDLAGVGLLAGIGFTVSLLIAELSFPDGSPHTDDAKIAIMVASLLASVLASSVLLVRNRRYKQLALAEEVDADGDDIPDVYQRP
;
A
#
# COMPACT_ATOMS: atom_id res chain seq x y z
N MET A 1 -45.62 -2.00 29.86
CA MET A 1 -44.98 -1.51 28.63
C MET A 1 -43.77 -2.39 28.38
N SER A 2 -43.91 -3.37 27.54
CA SER A 2 -42.90 -4.37 27.20
C SER A 2 -41.92 -3.74 26.20
N GLN A 3 -40.63 -3.70 26.55
CA GLN A 3 -39.57 -3.38 25.61
C GLN A 3 -39.33 -4.61 24.74
N ASP A 4 -39.79 -4.53 23.52
CA ASP A 4 -39.53 -5.49 22.47
C ASP A 4 -38.11 -5.32 21.97
N THR A 5 -37.18 -6.04 22.61
CA THR A 5 -35.80 -6.14 22.14
C THR A 5 -35.80 -7.11 20.95
N THR A 6 -35.83 -6.57 19.74
CA THR A 6 -35.54 -7.30 18.51
C THR A 6 -34.13 -7.90 18.62
N ARG A 7 -34.04 -9.13 19.10
CA ARG A 7 -32.80 -9.94 19.09
C ARG A 7 -32.40 -10.19 17.64
N ALA A 8 -31.28 -9.63 17.23
CA ALA A 8 -30.65 -10.00 15.98
C ALA A 8 -30.44 -11.53 15.94
N PRO A 9 -30.59 -12.19 14.77
CA PRO A 9 -30.44 -13.63 14.67
C PRO A 9 -29.06 -14.05 15.14
N GLN A 10 -29.01 -14.84 16.20
CA GLN A 10 -27.75 -15.43 16.69
C GLN A 10 -27.43 -16.65 15.80
N TRP A 11 -26.75 -16.42 14.70
CA TRP A 11 -26.10 -17.49 13.96
C TRP A 11 -24.88 -17.95 14.77
N PRO A 12 -24.69 -19.26 14.98
CA PRO A 12 -23.44 -19.78 15.56
C PRO A 12 -22.29 -19.30 14.66
N GLY A 13 -21.41 -18.47 15.18
CA GLY A 13 -20.27 -17.89 14.44
C GLY A 13 -20.41 -16.41 14.06
N TYR A 14 -21.58 -15.76 14.14
CA TYR A 14 -21.71 -14.32 13.80
C TYR A 14 -20.82 -13.44 14.71
N ALA A 15 -20.79 -13.72 16.01
CA ALA A 15 -19.94 -13.00 16.96
C ALA A 15 -18.45 -13.20 16.65
N GLU A 16 -18.07 -14.38 16.20
CA GLU A 16 -16.71 -14.72 15.82
C GLU A 16 -16.31 -14.07 14.50
N VAL A 17 -17.16 -14.12 13.48
CA VAL A 17 -16.97 -13.43 12.20
C VAL A 17 -16.86 -11.92 12.40
N HIS A 18 -17.73 -11.33 13.24
CA HIS A 18 -17.68 -9.91 13.55
C HIS A 18 -16.39 -9.52 14.29
N ARG A 19 -15.94 -10.35 15.25
CA ARG A 19 -14.69 -10.16 15.99
C ARG A 19 -13.47 -10.23 15.07
N VAL A 20 -13.39 -11.25 14.20
CA VAL A 20 -12.31 -11.39 13.21
C VAL A 20 -12.32 -10.22 12.22
N THR A 21 -13.48 -9.84 11.69
CA THR A 21 -13.62 -8.71 10.79
C THR A 21 -13.18 -7.38 11.44
N THR A 22 -13.50 -7.20 12.73
CA THR A 22 -13.08 -6.00 13.48
C THR A 22 -11.57 -5.99 13.73
N LEU A 23 -10.97 -7.16 13.98
CA LEU A 23 -9.52 -7.30 14.11
C LEU A 23 -8.81 -7.00 12.78
N LEU A 24 -9.28 -7.55 11.68
CA LEU A 24 -8.71 -7.34 10.34
C LEU A 24 -8.84 -5.90 9.83
N ARG A 25 -9.73 -5.10 10.39
CA ARG A 25 -9.84 -3.67 10.11
C ARG A 25 -8.73 -2.84 10.76
N ARG A 26 -7.99 -3.38 11.71
CA ARG A 26 -6.80 -2.73 12.25
C ARG A 26 -5.66 -2.90 11.25
N GLU A 27 -5.12 -1.81 10.74
CA GLU A 27 -4.02 -1.81 9.76
C GLU A 27 -2.82 -2.64 10.23
N SER A 28 -2.52 -2.61 11.53
CA SER A 28 -1.46 -3.41 12.13
C SER A 28 -1.65 -4.92 11.98
N VAL A 29 -2.88 -5.42 11.99
CA VAL A 29 -3.16 -6.87 11.84
C VAL A 29 -2.94 -7.30 10.39
N GLY A 30 -3.39 -6.49 9.42
CA GLY A 30 -3.15 -6.76 8.00
C GLY A 30 -1.67 -6.84 7.66
N GLY A 31 -0.86 -5.88 8.16
CA GLY A 31 0.58 -5.90 7.98
C GLY A 31 1.28 -7.10 8.65
N MET A 32 0.83 -7.54 9.84
CA MET A 32 1.36 -8.77 10.46
C MET A 32 1.03 -10.03 9.66
N LEU A 33 -0.21 -10.16 9.16
CA LEU A 33 -0.62 -11.30 8.34
C LEU A 33 0.20 -11.38 7.04
N LEU A 34 0.46 -10.25 6.42
CA LEU A 34 1.31 -10.14 5.24
C LEU A 34 2.71 -10.67 5.50
N VAL A 35 3.37 -10.22 6.59
CA VAL A 35 4.72 -10.68 6.97
C VAL A 35 4.73 -12.19 7.27
N VAL A 36 3.75 -12.69 8.03
CA VAL A 36 3.63 -14.11 8.33
C VAL A 36 3.44 -14.95 7.07
N ALA A 37 2.60 -14.48 6.13
CA ALA A 37 2.38 -15.16 4.85
C ALA A 37 3.66 -15.23 4.01
N ALA A 38 4.43 -14.13 3.95
CA ALA A 38 5.70 -14.10 3.24
C ALA A 38 6.75 -15.02 3.87
N ILE A 39 6.89 -15.01 5.19
CA ILE A 39 7.81 -15.91 5.89
C ILE A 39 7.41 -17.37 5.63
N ALA A 40 6.12 -17.70 5.70
CA ALA A 40 5.63 -19.04 5.42
C ALA A 40 5.95 -19.47 3.98
N ALA A 41 5.81 -18.57 3.00
CA ALA A 41 6.15 -18.81 1.61
C ALA A 41 7.64 -19.10 1.41
N VAL A 42 8.51 -18.25 1.98
CA VAL A 42 9.98 -18.43 1.88
C VAL A 42 10.41 -19.75 2.54
N VAL A 43 9.88 -20.05 3.74
CA VAL A 43 10.18 -21.30 4.45
C VAL A 43 9.72 -22.50 3.64
N TRP A 44 8.51 -22.48 3.08
CA TRP A 44 8.01 -23.59 2.26
C TRP A 44 8.77 -23.74 0.96
N ALA A 45 9.02 -22.64 0.23
CA ALA A 45 9.77 -22.64 -1.03
C ALA A 45 11.23 -23.14 -0.89
N ASN A 46 11.80 -23.12 0.33
CA ASN A 46 13.15 -23.57 0.62
C ASN A 46 13.19 -24.84 1.50
N SER A 47 12.04 -25.53 1.68
CA SER A 47 11.92 -26.79 2.38
C SER A 47 12.06 -27.98 1.44
N PRO A 48 12.20 -29.23 1.96
CA PRO A 48 12.14 -30.44 1.14
C PRO A 48 10.83 -30.61 0.34
N ALA A 49 9.76 -29.89 0.72
CA ALA A 49 8.46 -29.86 0.03
C ALA A 49 8.31 -28.68 -0.94
N SER A 50 9.39 -28.06 -1.39
CA SER A 50 9.39 -26.90 -2.30
C SER A 50 8.67 -27.17 -3.61
N GLU A 51 8.78 -28.38 -4.17
CA GLU A 51 8.06 -28.77 -5.39
C GLU A 51 6.55 -28.62 -5.25
N ALA A 52 5.99 -28.97 -4.09
CA ALA A 52 4.56 -28.82 -3.83
C ALA A 52 4.14 -27.34 -3.78
N TYR A 53 4.99 -26.44 -3.24
CA TYR A 53 4.75 -25.01 -3.23
C TYR A 53 4.68 -24.44 -4.66
N PHE A 54 5.70 -24.74 -5.49
CA PHE A 54 5.75 -24.26 -6.88
C PHE A 54 4.64 -24.89 -7.74
N ALA A 55 4.33 -26.18 -7.56
CA ALA A 55 3.19 -26.82 -8.23
C ALA A 55 1.86 -26.15 -7.88
N LEU A 56 1.66 -25.76 -6.62
CA LEU A 56 0.47 -25.01 -6.19
C LEU A 56 0.44 -23.61 -6.83
N ARG A 57 1.55 -22.87 -6.81
CA ARG A 57 1.64 -21.53 -7.39
C ARG A 57 1.35 -21.53 -8.89
N ASP A 58 1.90 -22.53 -9.59
CA ASP A 58 1.87 -22.61 -11.06
C ASP A 58 0.64 -23.39 -11.59
N LEU A 59 -0.20 -23.92 -10.68
CA LEU A 59 -1.47 -24.58 -11.03
C LEU A 59 -2.38 -23.59 -11.77
N ARG A 60 -2.71 -23.90 -13.02
CA ARG A 60 -3.56 -23.04 -13.87
C ARG A 60 -5.01 -23.44 -13.80
N PHE A 61 -5.87 -22.46 -13.73
CA PHE A 61 -7.33 -22.61 -13.81
C PHE A 61 -7.98 -21.35 -14.37
N GLY A 62 -9.19 -21.50 -14.91
CA GLY A 62 -9.95 -20.40 -15.46
C GLY A 62 -10.52 -20.71 -16.83
N TYR A 63 -10.93 -19.67 -17.57
CA TYR A 63 -11.61 -19.80 -18.87
C TYR A 63 -10.72 -19.24 -20.00
N ALA A 64 -10.06 -20.13 -20.73
CA ALA A 64 -9.10 -19.81 -21.78
C ALA A 64 -9.64 -18.84 -22.87
N PRO A 65 -10.90 -18.96 -23.37
CA PRO A 65 -11.41 -18.02 -24.38
C PRO A 65 -11.46 -16.55 -23.97
N TRP A 66 -11.42 -16.25 -22.68
CA TRP A 66 -11.39 -14.87 -22.14
C TRP A 66 -10.00 -14.47 -21.65
N HIS A 67 -8.97 -15.22 -22.01
CA HIS A 67 -7.59 -15.02 -21.51
C HIS A 67 -7.47 -15.10 -20.00
N LEU A 68 -8.37 -15.81 -19.32
CA LEU A 68 -8.43 -15.95 -17.86
C LEU A 68 -7.88 -17.29 -17.35
N GLU A 69 -7.18 -18.06 -18.19
CA GLU A 69 -6.45 -19.26 -17.76
C GLU A 69 -5.13 -18.85 -17.11
N LEU A 70 -5.21 -18.46 -15.84
CA LEU A 70 -4.09 -17.93 -15.08
C LEU A 70 -3.61 -18.94 -14.04
N SER A 71 -2.34 -18.86 -13.65
CA SER A 71 -1.83 -19.60 -12.50
C SER A 71 -2.43 -19.06 -11.19
N VAL A 72 -2.41 -19.85 -10.11
CA VAL A 72 -2.80 -19.41 -8.78
C VAL A 72 -2.02 -18.16 -8.36
N GLY A 73 -0.71 -18.13 -8.65
CA GLY A 73 0.14 -16.97 -8.42
C GLY A 73 -0.32 -15.73 -9.20
N SER A 74 -0.63 -15.88 -10.50
CA SER A 74 -1.13 -14.78 -11.32
C SER A 74 -2.52 -14.29 -10.88
N TRP A 75 -3.42 -15.20 -10.46
CA TRP A 75 -4.69 -14.81 -9.85
C TRP A 75 -4.51 -13.97 -8.58
N ALA A 76 -3.47 -14.30 -7.78
CA ALA A 76 -3.14 -13.51 -6.60
C ALA A 76 -2.55 -12.13 -6.97
N ALA A 77 -1.64 -12.08 -7.96
CA ALA A 77 -0.98 -10.85 -8.40
C ALA A 77 -1.90 -9.91 -9.19
N ASP A 78 -2.76 -10.42 -10.06
CA ASP A 78 -3.61 -9.61 -10.93
C ASP A 78 -5.02 -9.45 -10.39
N GLY A 79 -5.62 -10.55 -9.90
CA GLY A 79 -7.01 -10.56 -9.45
C GLY A 79 -7.18 -10.04 -8.03
N LEU A 80 -6.48 -10.63 -7.06
CA LEU A 80 -6.63 -10.23 -5.66
C LEU A 80 -6.03 -8.85 -5.38
N LEU A 81 -4.89 -8.51 -5.98
CA LEU A 81 -4.33 -7.17 -5.84
C LEU A 81 -5.21 -6.09 -6.47
N ALA A 82 -6.04 -6.40 -7.48
CA ALA A 82 -7.02 -5.42 -7.99
C ALA A 82 -7.99 -4.95 -6.89
N VAL A 83 -8.36 -5.83 -5.94
CA VAL A 83 -9.17 -5.47 -4.76
C VAL A 83 -8.40 -4.53 -3.82
N PHE A 84 -7.11 -4.79 -3.60
CA PHE A 84 -6.26 -3.89 -2.83
C PHE A 84 -6.15 -2.52 -3.51
N PHE A 85 -5.86 -2.47 -4.81
CA PHE A 85 -5.77 -1.21 -5.56
C PHE A 85 -7.12 -0.48 -5.68
N PHE A 86 -8.25 -1.20 -5.62
CA PHE A 86 -9.56 -0.56 -5.49
C PHE A 86 -9.67 0.23 -4.17
N LEU A 87 -9.20 -0.33 -3.05
CA LEU A 87 -9.17 0.38 -1.77
C LEU A 87 -8.23 1.57 -1.79
N VAL A 88 -7.00 1.39 -2.30
CA VAL A 88 -6.03 2.48 -2.49
C VAL A 88 -6.64 3.60 -3.33
N GLY A 89 -7.36 3.27 -4.40
CA GLY A 89 -8.07 4.24 -5.24
C GLY A 89 -9.19 4.98 -4.49
N LEU A 90 -9.94 4.32 -3.60
CA LEU A 90 -10.95 4.96 -2.75
C LEU A 90 -10.30 5.92 -1.75
N GLU A 91 -9.24 5.50 -1.08
CA GLU A 91 -8.47 6.33 -0.14
C GLU A 91 -7.88 7.55 -0.84
N LEU A 92 -7.22 7.36 -1.98
CA LEU A 92 -6.66 8.43 -2.80
C LEU A 92 -7.73 9.44 -3.23
N LYS A 93 -8.87 8.97 -3.73
CA LYS A 93 -9.99 9.85 -4.10
C LYS A 93 -10.51 10.65 -2.92
N ARG A 94 -10.62 10.03 -1.74
CA ARG A 94 -11.04 10.72 -0.51
C ARG A 94 -10.02 11.78 -0.09
N GLU A 95 -8.72 11.47 -0.16
CA GLU A 95 -7.66 12.43 0.14
C GLU A 95 -7.69 13.64 -0.81
N ILE A 96 -7.96 13.42 -2.10
CA ILE A 96 -8.09 14.51 -3.09
C ILE A 96 -9.35 15.35 -2.85
N VAL A 97 -10.50 14.73 -2.54
CA VAL A 97 -11.80 15.43 -2.48
C VAL A 97 -12.03 16.07 -1.11
N VAL A 98 -11.67 15.41 -0.03
CA VAL A 98 -12.01 15.80 1.36
C VAL A 98 -10.77 15.93 2.25
N GLY A 99 -9.69 15.19 1.96
CA GLY A 99 -8.51 15.04 2.81
C GLY A 99 -7.45 16.13 2.66
N SER A 100 -6.22 15.76 3.01
CA SER A 100 -5.04 16.63 3.06
C SER A 100 -4.59 17.12 1.67
N LEU A 101 -4.77 16.29 0.62
CA LEU A 101 -4.41 16.63 -0.75
C LEU A 101 -5.31 17.70 -1.40
N ARG A 102 -6.47 18.00 -0.80
CA ARG A 102 -7.36 19.05 -1.30
C ARG A 102 -6.75 20.46 -1.22
N ARG A 103 -5.88 20.71 -0.25
CA ARG A 103 -5.28 22.04 -0.04
C ARG A 103 -3.81 22.01 -0.43
N LEU A 104 -3.42 22.76 -1.45
CA LEU A 104 -2.03 22.85 -1.91
C LEU A 104 -1.04 23.17 -0.78
N GLY A 105 -1.43 24.04 0.17
CA GLY A 105 -0.55 24.40 1.29
C GLY A 105 -0.20 23.25 2.22
N THR A 106 -1.07 22.25 2.39
CA THR A 106 -0.82 21.06 3.22
C THR A 106 -0.27 19.89 2.40
N ALA A 107 -0.63 19.83 1.12
CA ALA A 107 -0.25 18.75 0.22
C ALA A 107 1.17 18.87 -0.34
N ILE A 108 1.68 20.10 -0.51
CA ILE A 108 2.92 20.34 -1.28
C ILE A 108 4.15 19.65 -0.66
N VAL A 109 4.24 19.57 0.67
CA VAL A 109 5.37 18.95 1.37
C VAL A 109 5.39 17.44 1.15
N PRO A 110 4.32 16.67 1.46
CA PRO A 110 4.32 15.23 1.22
C PRO A 110 4.34 14.87 -0.27
N VAL A 111 3.73 15.68 -1.16
CA VAL A 111 3.80 15.45 -2.61
C VAL A 111 5.23 15.61 -3.13
N THR A 112 5.92 16.68 -2.77
CA THR A 112 7.32 16.88 -3.18
C THR A 112 8.22 15.80 -2.60
N ALA A 113 7.97 15.39 -1.35
CA ALA A 113 8.68 14.29 -0.70
C ALA A 113 8.48 12.96 -1.44
N ALA A 114 7.24 12.67 -1.90
CA ALA A 114 6.94 11.46 -2.66
C ALA A 114 7.67 11.47 -4.02
N PHE A 115 7.57 12.55 -4.80
CA PHE A 115 8.29 12.64 -6.08
C PHE A 115 9.80 12.46 -5.93
N ALA A 116 10.41 13.10 -4.94
CA ALA A 116 11.84 12.93 -4.67
C ALA A 116 12.16 11.54 -4.09
N GLY A 117 11.24 10.98 -3.28
CA GLY A 117 11.30 9.62 -2.76
C GLY A 117 11.14 8.54 -3.81
N VAL A 118 10.64 8.85 -4.99
CA VAL A 118 10.61 8.00 -6.18
C VAL A 118 11.84 8.23 -7.06
N ALA A 119 12.19 9.49 -7.32
CA ALA A 119 13.27 9.84 -8.23
C ALA A 119 14.65 9.41 -7.73
N VAL A 120 14.97 9.65 -6.45
CA VAL A 120 16.30 9.33 -5.91
C VAL A 120 16.59 7.84 -5.86
N PRO A 121 15.70 6.94 -5.36
CA PRO A 121 15.96 5.49 -5.43
C PRO A 121 16.02 4.97 -6.88
N ALA A 122 15.19 5.49 -7.80
CA ALA A 122 15.26 5.15 -9.21
C ALA A 122 16.63 5.51 -9.83
N LEU A 123 17.11 6.74 -9.59
CA LEU A 123 18.41 7.18 -10.06
C LEU A 123 19.56 6.38 -9.44
N LEU A 124 19.46 6.05 -8.15
CA LEU A 124 20.46 5.24 -7.46
C LEU A 124 20.53 3.82 -8.02
N TYR A 125 19.35 3.21 -8.28
CA TYR A 125 19.27 1.91 -8.94
C TYR A 125 19.94 1.96 -10.32
N VAL A 126 19.53 2.90 -11.18
CA VAL A 126 20.10 3.09 -12.52
C VAL A 126 21.61 3.31 -12.47
N ALA A 127 22.11 4.12 -11.51
CA ALA A 127 23.55 4.36 -11.34
C ALA A 127 24.34 3.09 -10.98
N ILE A 128 23.72 2.12 -10.29
CA ILE A 128 24.35 0.84 -9.93
C ILE A 128 24.33 -0.12 -11.12
N VAL A 129 23.20 -0.21 -11.85
CA VAL A 129 23.04 -1.21 -12.92
C VAL A 129 23.39 -0.70 -14.32
N HIS A 130 23.82 0.56 -14.48
CA HIS A 130 24.03 1.23 -15.78
C HIS A 130 24.91 0.46 -16.78
N ALA A 131 25.84 -0.36 -16.28
CA ALA A 131 26.72 -1.17 -17.11
C ALA A 131 25.99 -2.36 -17.80
N GLN A 132 24.78 -2.67 -17.38
CA GLN A 132 23.97 -3.81 -17.89
C GLN A 132 22.58 -3.33 -18.31
N PRO A 133 22.40 -2.94 -19.60
CA PRO A 133 21.14 -2.36 -20.09
C PRO A 133 19.90 -3.25 -19.87
N SER A 134 20.07 -4.58 -19.85
CA SER A 134 19.00 -5.54 -19.59
C SER A 134 18.40 -5.43 -18.19
N LEU A 135 19.16 -4.90 -17.22
CA LEU A 135 18.71 -4.72 -15.84
C LEU A 135 18.01 -3.38 -15.60
N LEU A 136 18.09 -2.46 -16.56
CA LEU A 136 17.47 -1.13 -16.42
C LEU A 136 15.96 -1.21 -16.23
N ALA A 137 15.28 -2.23 -16.74
CA ALA A 137 13.84 -2.43 -16.56
C ALA A 137 13.42 -2.46 -15.07
N GLY A 138 14.31 -2.87 -14.16
CA GLY A 138 14.04 -2.91 -12.72
C GLY A 138 14.12 -1.55 -12.00
N TRP A 139 14.28 -0.42 -12.71
CA TRP A 139 14.48 0.90 -12.11
C TRP A 139 13.37 1.34 -11.15
N ALA A 140 12.14 0.88 -11.38
CA ALA A 140 10.98 1.23 -10.58
C ALA A 140 10.81 0.34 -9.33
N ILE A 141 11.51 -0.79 -9.22
CA ILE A 141 11.39 -1.71 -8.07
C ILE A 141 11.60 -0.99 -6.73
N PRO A 142 12.66 -0.18 -6.51
CA PRO A 142 12.90 0.49 -5.25
C PRO A 142 12.09 1.78 -5.04
N THR A 143 11.14 2.09 -5.91
CA THR A 143 10.40 3.36 -5.83
C THR A 143 9.13 3.27 -4.99
N ALA A 144 8.54 2.09 -4.83
CA ALA A 144 7.27 1.91 -4.14
C ALA A 144 7.41 1.77 -2.62
N THR A 145 6.33 2.08 -1.89
CA THR A 145 6.19 1.91 -0.44
C THR A 145 5.04 0.97 -0.13
N ASP A 146 5.22 0.04 0.79
CA ASP A 146 4.12 -0.76 1.36
C ASP A 146 3.51 -0.04 2.56
N ILE A 147 2.38 0.65 2.33
CA ILE A 147 1.67 1.41 3.37
C ILE A 147 1.24 0.50 4.51
N ALA A 148 0.67 -0.67 4.21
CA ALA A 148 0.13 -1.56 5.22
C ALA A 148 1.22 -2.04 6.19
N PHE A 149 2.38 -2.39 5.66
CA PHE A 149 3.52 -2.79 6.47
C PHE A 149 4.13 -1.59 7.21
N ALA A 150 4.34 -0.45 6.55
CA ALA A 150 4.92 0.75 7.16
C ALA A 150 4.06 1.26 8.33
N VAL A 151 2.74 1.30 8.18
CA VAL A 151 1.79 1.71 9.24
C VAL A 151 1.73 0.67 10.36
N ALA A 152 1.83 -0.62 10.06
CA ALA A 152 1.91 -1.65 11.08
C ALA A 152 3.16 -1.48 11.96
N VAL A 153 4.33 -1.24 11.36
CA VAL A 153 5.56 -0.94 12.10
C VAL A 153 5.40 0.34 12.92
N LEU A 154 4.88 1.42 12.32
CA LEU A 154 4.65 2.68 13.01
C LEU A 154 3.70 2.52 14.22
N ALA A 155 2.65 1.72 14.09
CA ALA A 155 1.70 1.45 15.17
C ALA A 155 2.34 0.73 16.35
N LEU A 156 3.32 -0.16 16.09
CA LEU A 156 4.06 -0.87 17.12
C LEU A 156 5.04 0.02 17.88
N VAL A 157 5.73 0.93 17.18
CA VAL A 157 6.83 1.70 17.77
C VAL A 157 6.49 3.16 18.11
N GLY A 158 5.36 3.68 17.62
CA GLY A 158 5.09 5.11 17.55
C GLY A 158 3.91 5.61 18.38
N SER A 159 3.61 5.03 19.56
CA SER A 159 2.41 5.38 20.35
C SER A 159 2.32 6.86 20.75
N HIS A 160 3.45 7.53 21.01
CA HIS A 160 3.54 8.94 21.44
C HIS A 160 4.09 9.87 20.35
N LEU A 161 4.29 9.39 19.12
CA LEU A 161 4.76 10.23 18.02
C LEU A 161 3.68 11.28 17.65
N PRO A 162 4.08 12.50 17.24
CA PRO A 162 3.16 13.57 16.88
C PRO A 162 2.17 13.17 15.78
N GLY A 163 0.90 13.59 15.92
CA GLY A 163 -0.14 13.37 14.93
C GLY A 163 0.23 13.83 13.51
N PRO A 164 0.84 15.04 13.33
CA PRO A 164 1.32 15.50 12.02
C PRO A 164 2.29 14.55 11.32
N LEU A 165 3.11 13.78 12.07
CA LEU A 165 4.04 12.82 11.48
C LEU A 165 3.30 11.63 10.84
N ARG A 166 2.23 11.14 11.49
CA ARG A 166 1.38 10.08 10.96
C ARG A 166 0.64 10.54 9.70
N ILE A 167 0.08 11.77 9.75
CA ILE A 167 -0.60 12.37 8.60
C ILE A 167 0.38 12.54 7.44
N PHE A 168 1.61 12.98 7.71
CA PHE A 168 2.65 13.12 6.69
C PHE A 168 2.98 11.77 6.04
N LEU A 169 3.19 10.70 6.83
CA LEU A 169 3.45 9.35 6.30
C LEU A 169 2.29 8.85 5.44
N LEU A 170 1.05 8.95 5.94
CA LEU A 170 -0.12 8.48 5.20
C LEU A 170 -0.30 9.25 3.88
N THR A 171 -0.16 10.58 3.92
CA THR A 171 -0.29 11.39 2.69
C THR A 171 0.84 11.12 1.70
N LEU A 172 2.09 10.97 2.20
CA LEU A 172 3.26 10.59 1.39
C LEU A 172 2.99 9.26 0.68
N ALA A 173 2.56 8.25 1.43
CA ALA A 173 2.38 6.90 0.93
C ALA A 173 1.22 6.81 -0.08
N VAL A 174 0.12 7.53 0.13
CA VAL A 174 -0.99 7.62 -0.85
C VAL A 174 -0.53 8.26 -2.17
N VAL A 175 0.33 9.28 -2.12
CA VAL A 175 0.91 9.89 -3.34
C VAL A 175 1.92 8.95 -4.00
N ASP A 176 2.71 8.25 -3.21
CA ASP A 176 3.69 7.26 -3.67
C ASP A 176 3.01 6.11 -4.43
N ASP A 177 1.90 5.59 -3.89
CA ASP A 177 1.08 4.58 -4.57
C ASP A 177 0.49 5.08 -5.89
N LEU A 178 0.03 6.34 -5.93
CA LEU A 178 -0.45 6.94 -7.17
C LEU A 178 0.66 6.99 -8.24
N ILE A 179 1.87 7.40 -7.83
CA ILE A 179 3.03 7.44 -8.74
C ILE A 179 3.39 6.02 -9.19
N ALA A 180 3.41 5.04 -8.28
CA ALA A 180 3.71 3.64 -8.62
C ALA A 180 2.68 3.07 -9.61
N ILE A 181 1.38 3.31 -9.41
CA ILE A 181 0.33 2.90 -10.34
C ILE A 181 0.51 3.57 -11.70
N ALA A 182 0.84 4.86 -11.74
CA ALA A 182 1.11 5.56 -12.99
C ALA A 182 2.36 5.01 -13.71
N ILE A 183 3.41 4.66 -12.97
CA ILE A 183 4.62 4.01 -13.51
C ILE A 183 4.26 2.64 -14.11
N ILE A 184 3.51 1.81 -13.39
CA ILE A 184 3.06 0.51 -13.90
C ILE A 184 2.24 0.68 -15.18
N ALA A 185 1.30 1.61 -15.20
CA ALA A 185 0.43 1.86 -16.34
C ALA A 185 1.17 2.31 -17.60
N VAL A 186 2.24 3.10 -17.44
CA VAL A 186 2.95 3.73 -18.57
C VAL A 186 4.15 2.90 -19.04
N PHE A 187 4.91 2.33 -18.11
CA PHE A 187 6.21 1.71 -18.41
C PHE A 187 6.17 0.18 -18.48
N TYR A 188 5.15 -0.46 -17.87
CA TYR A 188 5.03 -1.91 -17.81
C TYR A 188 3.80 -2.43 -18.58
N THR A 189 3.25 -1.62 -19.47
CA THR A 189 2.20 -2.04 -20.41
C THR A 189 2.85 -2.53 -21.68
N SER A 190 2.49 -3.74 -22.11
CA SER A 190 2.89 -4.33 -23.40
C SER A 190 1.83 -4.05 -24.47
N ASP A 191 1.90 -4.73 -25.62
CA ASP A 191 1.04 -4.57 -26.79
C ASP A 191 -0.45 -4.30 -26.46
N ILE A 192 -0.89 -3.05 -26.72
CA ILE A 192 -2.23 -2.62 -26.34
C ILE A 192 -3.26 -3.05 -27.38
N ALA A 193 -4.19 -3.91 -26.97
CA ALA A 193 -5.38 -4.26 -27.73
C ALA A 193 -6.51 -3.24 -27.52
N LEU A 194 -6.78 -2.42 -28.54
CA LEU A 194 -7.73 -1.29 -28.43
C LEU A 194 -9.18 -1.73 -28.17
N VAL A 195 -9.61 -2.87 -28.71
CA VAL A 195 -11.01 -3.32 -28.56
C VAL A 195 -11.33 -3.69 -27.10
N PRO A 196 -10.56 -4.57 -26.42
CA PRO A 196 -10.77 -4.83 -25.00
C PRO A 196 -10.63 -3.57 -24.14
N LEU A 197 -9.69 -2.68 -24.46
CA LEU A 197 -9.51 -1.39 -23.75
C LEU A 197 -10.74 -0.48 -23.89
N ALA A 198 -11.35 -0.40 -25.08
CA ALA A 198 -12.57 0.36 -25.27
C ALA A 198 -13.77 -0.23 -24.48
N ILE A 199 -13.88 -1.56 -24.45
CA ILE A 199 -14.92 -2.25 -23.64
C ILE A 199 -14.70 -1.96 -22.16
N PHE A 200 -13.46 -2.03 -21.67
CA PHE A 200 -13.11 -1.65 -20.30
C PHE A 200 -13.56 -0.21 -19.99
N ALA A 201 -13.24 0.75 -20.86
CA ALA A 201 -13.63 2.16 -20.67
C ALA A 201 -15.17 2.31 -20.56
N VAL A 202 -15.93 1.62 -21.42
CA VAL A 202 -17.40 1.60 -21.34
C VAL A 202 -17.88 1.01 -20.02
N LEU A 203 -17.30 -0.12 -19.57
CA LEU A 203 -17.66 -0.75 -18.31
C LEU A 203 -17.36 0.14 -17.10
N VAL A 204 -16.25 0.88 -17.10
CA VAL A 204 -15.92 1.86 -16.06
C VAL A 204 -16.97 2.98 -16.02
N VAL A 205 -17.41 3.49 -17.18
CA VAL A 205 -18.47 4.50 -17.24
C VAL A 205 -19.80 3.93 -16.73
N VAL A 206 -20.18 2.74 -17.16
CA VAL A 206 -21.43 2.05 -16.71
C VAL A 206 -21.39 1.85 -15.20
N TYR A 207 -20.27 1.34 -14.68
CA TYR A 207 -20.05 1.16 -13.24
C TYR A 207 -20.23 2.47 -12.48
N GLY A 208 -19.59 3.56 -12.95
CA GLY A 208 -19.71 4.88 -12.36
C GLY A 208 -21.13 5.44 -12.37
N VAL A 209 -21.85 5.31 -13.50
CA VAL A 209 -23.25 5.76 -13.63
C VAL A 209 -24.15 4.99 -12.64
N ILE A 210 -23.98 3.67 -12.54
CA ILE A 210 -24.74 2.83 -11.61
C ILE A 210 -24.42 3.21 -10.17
N ALA A 211 -23.14 3.39 -9.81
CA ALA A 211 -22.72 3.79 -8.48
C ALA A 211 -23.28 5.18 -8.07
N HIS A 212 -23.28 6.15 -8.99
CA HIS A 212 -23.79 7.49 -8.74
C HIS A 212 -25.33 7.52 -8.62
N ARG A 213 -26.04 6.90 -9.56
CA ARG A 213 -27.52 6.88 -9.54
C ARG A 213 -28.06 5.99 -8.43
N GLY A 214 -27.40 4.86 -8.17
CA GLY A 214 -27.79 3.89 -7.15
C GLY A 214 -27.28 4.21 -5.75
N ARG A 215 -26.60 5.33 -5.50
CA ARG A 215 -25.92 5.63 -4.22
C ARG A 215 -26.79 5.42 -2.97
N ALA A 216 -28.06 5.85 -3.03
CA ALA A 216 -28.99 5.71 -1.91
C ALA A 216 -29.42 4.25 -1.68
N TRP A 217 -29.52 3.47 -2.74
CA TRP A 217 -29.85 2.05 -2.68
C TRP A 217 -28.66 1.24 -2.14
N PHE A 218 -27.45 1.47 -2.65
CA PHE A 218 -26.24 0.81 -2.16
C PHE A 218 -25.95 1.12 -0.68
N ALA A 219 -26.26 2.36 -0.25
CA ALA A 219 -26.11 2.74 1.16
C ALA A 219 -27.05 1.96 2.09
N ARG A 220 -28.25 1.59 1.61
CA ARG A 220 -29.28 0.87 2.38
C ARG A 220 -29.17 -0.64 2.24
N THR A 221 -28.63 -1.13 1.12
CA THR A 221 -28.60 -2.54 0.77
C THR A 221 -27.16 -3.08 0.81
N PRO A 222 -26.75 -3.73 1.91
CA PRO A 222 -25.36 -4.21 2.07
C PRO A 222 -24.88 -5.12 0.95
N TRP A 223 -25.78 -5.95 0.39
CA TRP A 223 -25.48 -6.90 -0.68
C TRP A 223 -25.47 -6.28 -2.08
N GLY A 224 -25.97 -5.06 -2.25
CA GLY A 224 -26.10 -4.43 -3.56
C GLY A 224 -24.77 -4.30 -4.30
N ALA A 225 -23.70 -3.91 -3.59
CA ALA A 225 -22.35 -3.79 -4.16
C ALA A 225 -21.82 -5.16 -4.65
N TRP A 226 -22.05 -6.23 -3.90
CA TRP A 226 -21.59 -7.59 -4.25
C TRP A 226 -22.32 -8.16 -5.45
N VAL A 227 -23.62 -7.91 -5.58
CA VAL A 227 -24.44 -8.50 -6.65
C VAL A 227 -24.40 -7.71 -7.95
N VAL A 228 -24.24 -6.38 -7.87
CA VAL A 228 -24.29 -5.51 -9.06
C VAL A 228 -22.91 -4.99 -9.44
N LEU A 229 -22.20 -4.38 -8.51
CA LEU A 229 -20.94 -3.70 -8.83
C LEU A 229 -19.77 -4.68 -8.98
N LEU A 230 -19.70 -5.73 -8.17
CA LEU A 230 -18.62 -6.70 -8.26
C LEU A 230 -18.58 -7.44 -9.60
N PRO A 231 -19.69 -7.97 -10.17
CA PRO A 231 -19.67 -8.59 -11.49
C PRO A 231 -19.24 -7.63 -12.62
N ILE A 232 -19.71 -6.38 -12.59
CA ILE A 232 -19.30 -5.36 -13.57
C ILE A 232 -17.81 -5.02 -13.38
N GLY A 233 -17.35 -4.91 -12.14
CA GLY A 233 -15.95 -4.67 -11.81
C GLY A 233 -15.05 -5.82 -12.27
N PHE A 234 -15.47 -7.06 -12.06
CA PHE A 234 -14.76 -8.24 -12.55
C PHE A 234 -14.69 -8.28 -14.08
N ALA A 235 -15.80 -7.98 -14.77
CA ALA A 235 -15.80 -7.87 -16.22
C ALA A 235 -14.84 -6.77 -16.71
N ALA A 236 -14.86 -5.58 -16.08
CA ALA A 236 -13.95 -4.51 -16.41
C ALA A 236 -12.48 -4.94 -16.20
N TRP A 237 -12.16 -5.59 -15.09
CA TRP A 237 -10.84 -6.15 -14.83
C TRP A 237 -10.41 -7.15 -15.90
N ALA A 238 -11.29 -8.09 -16.30
CA ALA A 238 -11.00 -9.10 -17.32
C ALA A 238 -10.71 -8.47 -18.68
N PHE A 239 -11.49 -7.45 -19.10
CA PHE A 239 -11.23 -6.75 -20.35
C PHE A 239 -9.97 -5.89 -20.30
N LEU A 240 -9.63 -5.31 -19.16
CA LEU A 240 -8.35 -4.60 -19.01
C LEU A 240 -7.17 -5.58 -19.10
N HIS A 241 -7.27 -6.75 -18.43
CA HIS A 241 -6.28 -7.82 -18.54
C HIS A 241 -6.10 -8.26 -20.00
N ALA A 242 -7.18 -8.49 -20.74
CA ALA A 242 -7.14 -8.85 -22.16
C ALA A 242 -6.63 -7.74 -23.07
N SER A 243 -6.53 -6.49 -22.60
CA SER A 243 -6.02 -5.35 -23.38
C SER A 243 -4.50 -5.22 -23.37
N GLY A 244 -3.78 -6.00 -22.56
CA GLY A 244 -2.33 -5.86 -22.37
C GLY A 244 -1.93 -4.78 -21.36
N VAL A 245 -2.90 -4.02 -20.83
CA VAL A 245 -2.67 -3.11 -19.72
C VAL A 245 -2.74 -3.88 -18.40
N HIS A 246 -1.87 -3.56 -17.45
CA HIS A 246 -1.81 -4.29 -16.19
C HIS A 246 -3.15 -4.25 -15.44
N ALA A 247 -3.70 -5.43 -15.14
CA ALA A 247 -5.09 -5.61 -14.72
C ALA A 247 -5.44 -4.95 -13.37
N THR A 248 -4.46 -4.79 -12.48
CA THR A 248 -4.65 -4.15 -11.17
C THR A 248 -5.12 -2.69 -11.26
N ILE A 249 -4.80 -1.99 -12.37
CA ILE A 249 -5.24 -0.61 -12.65
C ILE A 249 -6.77 -0.51 -12.72
N ALA A 250 -7.46 -1.60 -13.10
CA ALA A 250 -8.92 -1.63 -13.10
C ALA A 250 -9.51 -1.29 -11.73
N GLY A 251 -8.90 -1.79 -10.65
CA GLY A 251 -9.33 -1.49 -9.28
C GLY A 251 -9.35 0.02 -9.02
N VAL A 252 -8.25 0.70 -9.34
CA VAL A 252 -8.13 2.17 -9.16
C VAL A 252 -9.12 2.93 -10.03
N ALA A 253 -9.22 2.58 -11.31
CA ALA A 253 -10.14 3.23 -12.25
C ALA A 253 -11.59 3.13 -11.77
N LEU A 254 -12.03 1.96 -11.32
CA LEU A 254 -13.36 1.74 -10.75
C LEU A 254 -13.56 2.53 -9.45
N ALA A 255 -12.59 2.55 -8.55
CA ALA A 255 -12.64 3.31 -7.30
C ALA A 255 -12.82 4.81 -7.55
N PHE A 256 -12.14 5.36 -8.56
CA PHE A 256 -12.29 6.76 -8.94
C PHE A 256 -13.69 7.12 -9.45
N THR A 257 -14.51 6.15 -9.83
CA THR A 257 -15.91 6.41 -10.20
C THR A 257 -16.86 6.44 -9.00
N ILE A 258 -16.50 5.89 -7.83
CA ILE A 258 -17.36 5.87 -6.64
C ILE A 258 -17.58 7.29 -6.09
N PRO A 259 -18.84 7.72 -5.81
CA PRO A 259 -19.10 9.05 -5.30
C PRO A 259 -18.59 9.23 -3.86
N VAL A 260 -17.84 10.32 -3.64
CA VAL A 260 -17.39 10.81 -2.35
C VAL A 260 -18.20 12.05 -1.98
N ALA A 261 -18.75 12.10 -0.77
CA ALA A 261 -19.55 13.23 -0.31
C ALA A 261 -18.66 14.39 0.16
N ALA A 262 -18.59 15.46 -0.64
CA ALA A 262 -17.79 16.66 -0.34
C ALA A 262 -18.39 17.59 0.74
N SER A 263 -19.55 17.27 1.32
CA SER A 263 -20.30 18.23 2.15
C SER A 263 -19.96 18.15 3.63
N ARG A 264 -19.27 19.19 4.12
CA ARG A 264 -18.99 19.47 5.53
C ARG A 264 -20.16 20.10 6.33
N ARG A 265 -21.33 20.34 5.71
CA ARG A 265 -22.34 21.23 6.35
C ARG A 265 -23.14 20.65 7.52
N ARG A 266 -23.09 19.35 7.80
CA ARG A 266 -23.65 18.71 9.01
C ARG A 266 -22.91 17.43 9.35
N PRO A 267 -21.89 17.44 10.22
CA PRO A 267 -21.14 16.22 10.60
C PRO A 267 -22.00 15.20 11.36
N GLU A 268 -22.95 15.69 12.16
CA GLU A 268 -23.69 14.86 13.15
C GLU A 268 -24.93 14.13 12.59
N ALA A 269 -25.35 14.42 11.35
CA ALA A 269 -26.58 13.85 10.77
C ALA A 269 -26.37 12.89 9.59
N ARG A 270 -25.10 12.47 9.30
CA ARG A 270 -24.79 11.62 8.12
C ARG A 270 -24.09 10.33 8.53
N GLY A 271 -24.69 9.21 8.11
CA GLY A 271 -24.00 7.96 8.00
C GLY A 271 -22.80 8.07 7.03
N MET A 272 -21.87 7.08 7.06
CA MET A 272 -20.72 6.95 6.14
C MET A 272 -21.12 7.21 4.70
N ASP A 273 -20.29 7.92 3.92
CA ASP A 273 -20.50 8.04 2.49
C ASP A 273 -20.27 6.70 1.76
N LEU A 274 -20.62 6.61 0.46
CA LEU A 274 -20.56 5.34 -0.25
C LEU A 274 -19.10 4.83 -0.37
N ALA A 275 -18.14 5.73 -0.57
CA ALA A 275 -16.72 5.36 -0.64
C ALA A 275 -16.23 4.81 0.71
N GLU A 276 -16.59 5.47 1.81
CA GLU A 276 -16.26 5.03 3.17
C GLU A 276 -16.92 3.69 3.53
N GLN A 277 -18.18 3.49 3.11
CA GLN A 277 -18.86 2.21 3.29
C GLN A 277 -18.18 1.09 2.52
N PHE A 278 -17.72 1.35 1.28
CA PHE A 278 -17.02 0.36 0.48
C PHE A 278 -15.64 0.07 1.06
N GLU A 279 -14.88 1.09 1.42
CA GLU A 279 -13.63 0.94 2.12
C GLU A 279 -13.79 0.04 3.36
N HIS A 280 -14.78 0.34 4.19
CA HIS A 280 -15.05 -0.42 5.40
C HIS A 280 -15.45 -1.89 5.13
N ARG A 281 -16.17 -2.15 4.03
CA ARG A 281 -16.60 -3.51 3.64
C ARG A 281 -15.49 -4.33 2.98
N PHE A 282 -14.68 -3.70 2.13
CA PHE A 282 -13.65 -4.40 1.36
C PHE A 282 -12.30 -4.47 2.09
N ARG A 283 -12.04 -3.61 3.08
CA ARG A 283 -10.79 -3.62 3.85
C ARG A 283 -10.47 -4.98 4.50
N PRO A 284 -11.42 -5.69 5.15
CA PRO A 284 -11.13 -7.03 5.69
C PRO A 284 -10.77 -8.07 4.62
N LEU A 285 -11.41 -7.98 3.43
CA LEU A 285 -11.11 -8.86 2.30
C LEU A 285 -9.70 -8.58 1.76
N SER A 286 -9.35 -7.31 1.60
CA SER A 286 -8.03 -6.91 1.13
C SER A 286 -6.94 -7.27 2.15
N ALA A 287 -7.05 -6.77 3.38
CA ALA A 287 -6.01 -6.95 4.40
C ALA A 287 -5.94 -8.38 4.97
N GLY A 288 -7.06 -9.12 4.96
CA GLY A 288 -7.13 -10.47 5.53
C GLY A 288 -6.92 -11.59 4.51
N ILE A 289 -7.14 -11.36 3.22
CA ILE A 289 -7.09 -12.38 2.19
C ILE A 289 -6.21 -11.94 1.01
N ALA A 290 -6.56 -10.86 0.33
CA ALA A 290 -5.93 -10.50 -0.94
C ALA A 290 -4.44 -10.22 -0.80
N VAL A 291 -4.06 -9.33 0.10
CA VAL A 291 -2.66 -8.94 0.31
C VAL A 291 -1.82 -10.07 0.91
N PRO A 292 -2.28 -10.82 1.94
CA PRO A 292 -1.53 -11.97 2.45
C PRO A 292 -1.35 -13.10 1.43
N LEU A 293 -2.36 -13.43 0.61
CA LEU A 293 -2.23 -14.45 -0.44
C LEU A 293 -1.29 -13.99 -1.55
N PHE A 294 -1.39 -12.72 -1.97
CA PHE A 294 -0.40 -12.16 -2.90
C PHE A 294 1.02 -12.26 -2.33
N ALA A 295 1.24 -11.82 -1.08
CA ALA A 295 2.54 -11.89 -0.44
C ALA A 295 3.06 -13.34 -0.35
N PHE A 296 2.17 -14.30 -0.07
CA PHE A 296 2.51 -15.71 -0.02
C PHE A 296 3.02 -16.23 -1.36
N PHE A 297 2.35 -15.93 -2.49
CA PHE A 297 2.77 -16.44 -3.79
C PHE A 297 3.90 -15.61 -4.43
N ALA A 298 3.97 -14.30 -4.17
CA ALA A 298 5.00 -13.44 -4.71
C ALA A 298 6.35 -13.56 -3.99
N ALA A 299 6.35 -13.76 -2.65
CA ALA A 299 7.57 -13.83 -1.85
C ALA A 299 8.24 -15.20 -1.87
N GLY A 300 7.57 -16.25 -2.34
CA GLY A 300 8.12 -17.59 -2.38
C GLY A 300 9.16 -17.78 -3.48
N VAL A 301 10.42 -17.63 -3.13
CA VAL A 301 11.58 -17.80 -4.02
C VAL A 301 12.50 -18.87 -3.50
N SER A 302 13.14 -19.62 -4.44
CA SER A 302 14.19 -20.56 -4.09
C SER A 302 15.52 -19.81 -3.94
N VAL A 303 16.07 -19.85 -2.73
CA VAL A 303 17.36 -19.18 -2.43
C VAL A 303 18.55 -19.95 -3.01
N GLY A 304 18.39 -21.25 -3.31
CA GLY A 304 19.48 -22.07 -3.88
C GLY A 304 20.63 -22.35 -2.89
N GLY A 305 20.33 -22.35 -1.58
CA GLY A 305 21.31 -22.58 -0.54
C GLY A 305 22.36 -21.47 -0.38
N GLY A 306 23.54 -21.79 0.15
CA GLY A 306 24.59 -20.78 0.43
C GLY A 306 25.19 -20.12 -0.82
N GLU A 307 25.34 -20.88 -1.90
CA GLU A 307 25.88 -20.34 -3.17
C GLU A 307 24.85 -19.40 -3.85
N GLY A 308 23.58 -19.76 -3.83
CA GLY A 308 22.52 -18.90 -4.34
C GLY A 308 22.40 -17.60 -3.56
N LEU A 309 22.51 -17.67 -2.22
CA LEU A 309 22.52 -16.47 -1.39
C LEU A 309 23.72 -15.57 -1.69
N LEU A 310 24.94 -16.13 -1.87
CA LEU A 310 26.12 -15.36 -2.21
C LEU A 310 25.97 -14.67 -3.58
N ARG A 311 25.40 -15.38 -4.57
CA ARG A 311 25.09 -14.81 -5.88
C ARG A 311 24.07 -13.67 -5.74
N ALA A 312 22.97 -13.88 -5.02
CA ALA A 312 21.94 -12.88 -4.81
C ALA A 312 22.51 -11.61 -4.14
N VAL A 313 23.38 -11.71 -3.15
CA VAL A 313 24.00 -10.57 -2.46
C VAL A 313 24.93 -9.77 -3.37
N THR A 314 25.56 -10.42 -4.36
CA THR A 314 26.51 -9.76 -5.29
C THR A 314 25.84 -9.30 -6.59
N ASP A 315 24.59 -9.68 -6.84
CA ASP A 315 23.86 -9.30 -8.03
C ASP A 315 23.61 -7.77 -8.05
N PRO A 316 23.85 -7.08 -9.19
CA PRO A 316 23.64 -5.63 -9.30
C PRO A 316 22.18 -5.22 -9.05
N VAL A 317 21.18 -6.07 -9.39
CA VAL A 317 19.77 -5.80 -9.09
C VAL A 317 19.54 -5.76 -7.59
N THR A 318 20.10 -6.74 -6.86
CA THR A 318 20.02 -6.77 -5.39
C THR A 318 20.63 -5.52 -4.76
N LEU A 319 21.85 -5.17 -5.19
CA LEU A 319 22.52 -3.97 -4.68
C LEU A 319 21.73 -2.70 -4.99
N GLY A 320 21.18 -2.59 -6.22
CA GLY A 320 20.35 -1.47 -6.65
C GLY A 320 19.05 -1.34 -5.85
N VAL A 321 18.36 -2.45 -5.63
CA VAL A 321 17.10 -2.48 -4.87
C VAL A 321 17.33 -2.17 -3.38
N VAL A 322 18.34 -2.81 -2.75
CA VAL A 322 18.65 -2.57 -1.33
C VAL A 322 19.11 -1.14 -1.11
N ALA A 323 20.03 -0.63 -1.94
CA ALA A 323 20.49 0.74 -1.86
C ALA A 323 19.35 1.74 -2.11
N GLY A 324 18.51 1.48 -3.10
CA GLY A 324 17.35 2.33 -3.43
C GLY A 324 16.34 2.43 -2.30
N LEU A 325 15.92 1.29 -1.73
CA LEU A 325 14.92 1.26 -0.64
C LEU A 325 15.49 1.78 0.69
N VAL A 326 16.68 1.31 1.10
CA VAL A 326 17.22 1.62 2.44
C VAL A 326 17.89 2.99 2.50
N LEU A 327 18.54 3.43 1.43
CA LEU A 327 19.24 4.72 1.37
C LEU A 327 18.54 5.73 0.47
N GLY A 328 18.19 5.33 -0.75
CA GLY A 328 17.60 6.21 -1.76
C GLY A 328 16.27 6.82 -1.33
N LYS A 329 15.38 6.03 -0.77
CA LYS A 329 14.05 6.48 -0.33
C LYS A 329 14.12 7.52 0.79
N PRO A 330 14.76 7.26 1.93
CA PRO A 330 14.87 8.28 2.99
C PRO A 330 15.67 9.51 2.54
N LEU A 331 16.74 9.34 1.78
CA LEU A 331 17.50 10.48 1.23
C LEU A 331 16.64 11.32 0.29
N GLY A 332 15.90 10.68 -0.62
CA GLY A 332 15.01 11.37 -1.55
C GLY A 332 13.94 12.18 -0.83
N ILE A 333 13.27 11.60 0.15
CA ILE A 333 12.26 12.27 0.96
C ILE A 333 12.86 13.48 1.69
N LEU A 334 13.99 13.31 2.37
CA LEU A 334 14.66 14.39 3.10
C LEU A 334 15.15 15.50 2.17
N LEU A 335 15.77 15.14 1.04
CA LEU A 335 16.24 16.09 0.04
C LEU A 335 15.08 16.85 -0.61
N GLY A 336 13.99 16.17 -0.97
CA GLY A 336 12.82 16.80 -1.55
C GLY A 336 12.20 17.83 -0.61
N VAL A 337 12.00 17.47 0.66
CA VAL A 337 11.50 18.40 1.69
C VAL A 337 12.49 19.54 1.91
N ARG A 338 13.80 19.27 1.96
CA ARG A 338 14.84 20.28 2.18
C ARG A 338 14.89 21.28 1.03
N LEU A 339 14.91 20.79 -0.22
CA LEU A 339 14.92 21.65 -1.42
C LEU A 339 13.66 22.52 -1.47
N LEU A 340 12.48 21.94 -1.19
CA LEU A 340 11.23 22.68 -1.15
C LEU A 340 11.32 23.86 -0.14
N THR A 341 11.78 23.58 1.08
CA THR A 341 11.90 24.62 2.13
C THR A 341 12.97 25.67 1.84
N LEU A 342 13.99 25.36 1.03
CA LEU A 342 15.03 26.31 0.61
C LEU A 342 14.56 27.22 -0.55
N VAL A 343 13.84 26.64 -1.51
CA VAL A 343 13.46 27.34 -2.75
C VAL A 343 12.14 28.11 -2.56
N THR A 344 11.30 27.68 -1.64
CA THR A 344 9.99 28.27 -1.41
C THR A 344 9.84 28.85 0.00
N LYS A 345 8.76 29.62 0.22
CA LYS A 345 8.40 30.14 1.55
C LYS A 345 7.61 29.13 2.40
N VAL A 346 7.52 27.87 1.94
CA VAL A 346 6.82 26.80 2.67
C VAL A 346 7.63 26.46 3.93
N ARG A 347 6.93 26.44 5.06
CA ARG A 347 7.52 26.03 6.34
C ARG A 347 7.01 24.65 6.71
N LEU A 348 7.89 23.82 7.25
CA LEU A 348 7.50 22.59 7.91
C LEU A 348 6.65 22.88 9.13
N ASP A 349 5.70 21.99 9.42
CA ASP A 349 5.01 22.01 10.69
C ASP A 349 6.04 21.97 11.84
N PRO A 350 5.98 22.88 12.84
CA PRO A 350 6.94 22.91 13.95
C PRO A 350 7.04 21.60 14.72
N ALA A 351 5.99 20.78 14.70
CA ALA A 351 5.97 19.46 15.33
C ALA A 351 6.81 18.42 14.56
N LEU A 352 7.15 18.65 13.27
CA LEU A 352 7.95 17.75 12.45
C LEU A 352 9.43 18.09 12.57
N LYS A 353 10.21 17.22 13.21
CA LYS A 353 11.67 17.35 13.26
C LYS A 353 12.33 16.52 12.16
N TRP A 354 13.48 16.95 11.67
CA TRP A 354 14.22 16.28 10.59
C TRP A 354 14.53 14.81 10.89
N ILE A 355 14.81 14.48 12.16
CA ILE A 355 15.08 13.11 12.58
C ILE A 355 13.79 12.24 12.54
N ASP A 356 12.65 12.85 12.78
CA ASP A 356 11.34 12.15 12.68
C ASP A 356 11.01 11.89 11.21
N LEU A 357 11.30 12.86 10.32
CA LEU A 357 11.19 12.69 8.88
C LEU A 357 12.17 11.62 8.34
N ALA A 358 13.38 11.53 8.89
CA ALA A 358 14.30 10.45 8.56
C ALA A 358 13.74 9.08 8.95
N GLY A 359 13.13 8.95 10.14
CA GLY A 359 12.45 7.74 10.57
C GLY A 359 11.28 7.37 9.67
N VAL A 360 10.48 8.35 9.23
CA VAL A 360 9.40 8.14 8.25
C VAL A 360 9.96 7.78 6.88
N GLY A 361 11.05 8.39 6.45
CA GLY A 361 11.75 8.05 5.21
C GLY A 361 12.22 6.59 5.19
N LEU A 362 12.73 6.10 6.32
CA LEU A 362 13.09 4.69 6.49
C LEU A 362 11.85 3.78 6.45
N LEU A 363 10.71 4.17 7.07
CA LEU A 363 9.46 3.43 6.94
C LEU A 363 8.99 3.38 5.48
N ALA A 364 9.11 4.49 4.75
CA ALA A 364 8.80 4.52 3.33
C ALA A 364 9.71 3.62 2.48
N GLY A 365 10.90 3.27 2.97
CA GLY A 365 11.79 2.27 2.37
C GLY A 365 11.30 0.82 2.47
N ILE A 366 10.19 0.55 3.17
CA ILE A 366 9.51 -0.75 3.17
C ILE A 366 8.72 -0.86 1.86
N GLY A 367 9.29 -1.48 0.83
CA GLY A 367 8.69 -1.54 -0.51
C GLY A 367 7.75 -2.73 -0.72
N PHE A 368 7.95 -3.76 0.02
CA PHE A 368 7.42 -5.12 -0.01
C PHE A 368 6.38 -5.44 -1.13
N THR A 369 5.06 -5.27 -0.91
CA THR A 369 4.02 -5.74 -1.85
C THR A 369 4.12 -5.11 -3.24
N VAL A 370 4.17 -3.79 -3.34
CA VAL A 370 4.19 -3.10 -4.63
C VAL A 370 5.54 -3.29 -5.33
N SER A 371 6.66 -3.30 -4.57
CA SER A 371 7.98 -3.62 -5.14
C SER A 371 8.04 -5.06 -5.66
N LEU A 372 7.43 -6.05 -4.99
CA LEU A 372 7.35 -7.43 -5.49
C LEU A 372 6.55 -7.51 -6.80
N LEU A 373 5.43 -6.79 -6.90
CA LEU A 373 4.67 -6.70 -8.14
C LEU A 373 5.50 -6.10 -9.26
N ILE A 374 6.20 -4.98 -9.01
CA ILE A 374 7.05 -4.34 -10.02
C ILE A 374 8.21 -5.27 -10.42
N ALA A 375 8.77 -6.05 -9.49
CA ALA A 375 9.84 -7.01 -9.81
C ALA A 375 9.36 -8.10 -10.78
N GLU A 376 8.14 -8.62 -10.60
CA GLU A 376 7.54 -9.58 -11.55
C GLU A 376 7.31 -8.97 -12.94
N LEU A 377 6.99 -7.67 -13.00
CA LEU A 377 6.77 -6.97 -14.27
C LEU A 377 8.07 -6.52 -14.95
N SER A 378 9.18 -6.42 -14.21
CA SER A 378 10.43 -5.85 -14.70
C SER A 378 11.26 -6.81 -15.53
N PHE A 379 11.14 -8.11 -15.28
CA PHE A 379 11.99 -9.10 -15.91
C PHE A 379 11.15 -10.21 -16.56
N PRO A 380 11.66 -10.84 -17.65
CA PRO A 380 10.97 -11.96 -18.28
C PRO A 380 10.74 -13.14 -17.31
N ASP A 381 9.69 -13.90 -17.56
CA ASP A 381 9.38 -15.12 -16.82
C ASP A 381 10.58 -16.07 -16.77
N GLY A 382 10.90 -16.57 -15.58
CA GLY A 382 12.03 -17.48 -15.35
C GLY A 382 13.40 -16.80 -15.31
N SER A 383 13.47 -15.47 -15.34
CA SER A 383 14.72 -14.75 -15.15
C SER A 383 15.25 -14.92 -13.71
N PRO A 384 16.52 -15.26 -13.50
CA PRO A 384 17.12 -15.31 -12.17
C PRO A 384 17.09 -13.95 -11.46
N HIS A 385 17.09 -12.85 -12.20
CA HIS A 385 17.05 -11.49 -11.66
C HIS A 385 15.70 -11.17 -10.99
N THR A 386 14.61 -11.85 -11.38
CA THR A 386 13.31 -11.73 -10.68
C THR A 386 13.41 -12.27 -9.26
N ASP A 387 14.03 -13.44 -9.08
CA ASP A 387 14.21 -14.05 -7.76
C ASP A 387 15.20 -13.25 -6.91
N ASP A 388 16.31 -12.80 -7.50
CA ASP A 388 17.29 -11.94 -6.83
C ASP A 388 16.66 -10.60 -6.38
N ALA A 389 15.81 -9.99 -7.22
CA ALA A 389 15.04 -8.80 -6.86
C ALA A 389 14.06 -9.04 -5.69
N LYS A 390 13.33 -10.17 -5.69
CA LYS A 390 12.41 -10.54 -4.61
C LYS A 390 13.15 -10.72 -3.29
N ILE A 391 14.30 -11.41 -3.29
CA ILE A 391 15.17 -11.55 -2.12
C ILE A 391 15.62 -10.16 -1.63
N ALA A 392 16.07 -9.32 -2.55
CA ALA A 392 16.52 -7.96 -2.25
C ALA A 392 15.42 -7.11 -1.60
N ILE A 393 14.19 -7.17 -2.12
CA ILE A 393 13.03 -6.45 -1.57
C ILE A 393 12.73 -6.91 -0.14
N MET A 394 12.73 -8.21 0.12
CA MET A 394 12.48 -8.75 1.45
C MET A 394 13.56 -8.32 2.46
N VAL A 395 14.83 -8.44 2.08
CA VAL A 395 15.97 -8.00 2.90
C VAL A 395 15.93 -6.50 3.14
N ALA A 396 15.72 -5.71 2.09
CA ALA A 396 15.64 -4.25 2.19
C ALA A 396 14.47 -3.80 3.08
N SER A 397 13.29 -4.40 2.92
CA SER A 397 12.11 -4.09 3.75
C SER A 397 12.34 -4.43 5.22
N LEU A 398 12.99 -5.55 5.51
CA LEU A 398 13.37 -5.92 6.88
C LEU A 398 14.39 -4.92 7.47
N LEU A 399 15.45 -4.60 6.72
CA LEU A 399 16.47 -3.62 7.14
C LEU A 399 15.84 -2.24 7.38
N ALA A 400 15.02 -1.77 6.46
CA ALA A 400 14.31 -0.50 6.57
C ALA A 400 13.41 -0.48 7.82
N SER A 401 12.69 -1.57 8.08
CA SER A 401 11.84 -1.72 9.28
C SER A 401 12.63 -1.67 10.58
N VAL A 402 13.77 -2.35 10.65
CA VAL A 402 14.65 -2.37 11.84
C VAL A 402 15.27 -0.99 12.08
N LEU A 403 15.79 -0.35 11.02
CA LEU A 403 16.39 0.99 11.11
C LEU A 403 15.33 2.04 11.49
N ALA A 404 14.17 2.02 10.85
CA ALA A 404 13.06 2.89 11.18
C ALA A 404 12.61 2.72 12.62
N SER A 405 12.43 1.47 13.07
CA SER A 405 12.05 1.15 14.44
C SER A 405 13.08 1.65 15.44
N SER A 406 14.36 1.51 15.16
CA SER A 406 15.45 1.99 16.02
C SER A 406 15.39 3.50 16.23
N VAL A 407 15.24 4.25 15.13
CA VAL A 407 15.12 5.72 15.19
C VAL A 407 13.83 6.14 15.90
N LEU A 408 12.68 5.56 15.49
CA LEU A 408 11.38 5.98 15.99
C LEU A 408 11.13 5.58 17.43
N LEU A 409 11.66 4.45 17.93
CA LEU A 409 11.56 4.07 19.35
C LEU A 409 12.30 5.07 20.25
N VAL A 410 13.49 5.53 19.85
CA VAL A 410 14.22 6.57 20.59
C VAL A 410 13.40 7.86 20.63
N ARG A 411 12.83 8.24 19.48
CA ARG A 411 11.98 9.43 19.39
C ARG A 411 10.69 9.28 20.21
N ASN A 412 10.05 8.13 20.16
CA ASN A 412 8.83 7.84 20.89
C ASN A 412 9.03 7.93 22.43
N ARG A 413 10.19 7.42 22.93
CA ARG A 413 10.56 7.57 24.34
C ARG A 413 10.70 9.04 24.73
N ARG A 414 11.33 9.85 23.88
CA ARG A 414 11.49 11.29 24.12
C ARG A 414 10.14 12.02 24.13
N TYR A 415 9.26 11.74 23.18
CA TYR A 415 7.93 12.33 23.14
C TYR A 415 7.08 11.90 24.33
N LYS A 416 7.20 10.64 24.79
CA LYS A 416 6.56 10.19 26.03
C LYS A 416 7.03 11.01 27.24
N GLN A 417 8.33 11.28 27.36
CA GLN A 417 8.88 12.09 28.44
C GLN A 417 8.38 13.55 28.38
N LEU A 418 8.26 14.12 27.19
CA LEU A 418 7.71 15.46 26.99
C LEU A 418 6.24 15.52 27.39
N ALA A 419 5.43 14.53 26.95
CA ALA A 419 4.02 14.46 27.33
C ALA A 419 3.83 14.34 28.84
N LEU A 420 4.64 13.52 29.52
CA LEU A 420 4.62 13.44 30.99
C LEU A 420 5.06 14.75 31.68
N ALA A 421 5.99 15.49 31.09
CA ALA A 421 6.41 16.79 31.62
C ALA A 421 5.34 17.88 31.38
N GLU A 422 4.55 17.78 30.31
CA GLU A 422 3.42 18.66 30.02
C GLU A 422 2.20 18.40 30.93
N GLU A 423 2.16 17.29 31.66
CA GLU A 423 1.12 17.01 32.67
C GLU A 423 1.46 17.64 34.03
N VAL A 424 2.67 18.19 34.24
CA VAL A 424 3.09 18.81 35.52
C VAL A 424 2.82 20.30 35.47
N ASP A 425 1.89 20.73 36.31
CA ASP A 425 1.52 22.12 36.60
C ASP A 425 1.54 22.26 38.13
N ALA A 426 2.71 22.65 38.67
CA ALA A 426 2.91 22.67 40.13
C ALA A 426 2.31 23.91 40.80
N ASP A 427 2.12 24.98 40.04
CA ASP A 427 1.58 26.23 40.55
C ASP A 427 0.07 26.42 40.25
N GLY A 428 -0.53 25.54 39.46
CA GLY A 428 -1.98 25.48 39.20
C GLY A 428 -2.49 26.63 38.34
N ASP A 429 -1.64 27.17 37.45
CA ASP A 429 -2.00 28.31 36.60
C ASP A 429 -2.50 27.88 35.19
N ASP A 430 -2.76 26.58 34.97
CA ASP A 430 -3.14 25.93 33.69
C ASP A 430 -2.08 26.03 32.62
N ILE A 431 -0.83 26.40 32.95
CA ILE A 431 0.33 26.37 32.04
C ILE A 431 1.34 25.38 32.57
N PRO A 432 1.65 24.28 31.81
CA PRO A 432 2.64 23.31 32.28
C PRO A 432 4.00 23.94 32.61
N ASP A 433 4.61 23.54 33.71
CA ASP A 433 5.89 24.08 34.23
C ASP A 433 7.02 24.03 33.18
N VAL A 434 6.95 23.12 32.25
CA VAL A 434 7.95 22.93 31.16
C VAL A 434 8.01 24.16 30.23
N TYR A 435 6.92 24.91 30.12
CA TYR A 435 6.85 26.12 29.28
C TYR A 435 7.09 27.43 30.06
N GLN A 436 7.20 27.35 31.36
CA GLN A 436 7.40 28.51 32.25
C GLN A 436 8.90 28.77 32.57
N ARG A 437 9.81 27.86 32.20
CA ARG A 437 11.25 28.04 32.49
C ARG A 437 11.87 29.08 31.57
N PRO A 438 12.64 30.03 32.13
CA PRO A 438 13.33 31.06 31.38
C PRO A 438 14.41 30.50 30.43
#